data_77e9bd491221d2f04f3a460e13afe464
#
_entry.id   77e9bd491221d2f04f3a460e13afe464
#
_cell.length_a   1.000
_cell.length_b   1.000
_cell.length_c   1.000
_cell.angle_alpha   90.00
_cell.angle_beta   90.00
_cell.angle_gamma   90.00
#
_symmetry.space_group_name_H-M   'P 1'
#
loop_
_entity.id
_entity.type
_entity.pdbx_description
1 polymer ?
#
loop_
_entity_poly.entity_id
_entity_poly.type
_entity_poly.pdbx_seq_one_letter_code
_entity_poly.pdbx_strand_id
1 'polypeptide(L)'
;MKRKTLRIIAVILLMSTMIGTFASCDLIDKITGKNKEEQKDQTKADLVIFENGKYNCEFVYSSSAESEVLELRNKLRAAFKAKTGINPSFKEDSKSDANEETFEFLFGLTDRTESAAPAGVVEGSDSYYTVAVIGNKIVISGSNSYQLGVAMNYFIDNYLSGDAAEKLTVSGTLMEQEILKDFTRENWKLEEIPAYPVGVNSLVSNYYPCGTTISGLSGNNNKSDASLHRIDKTNLTEFETYLTKLENFGFEKEYENLTSENLFLTYRNGERRVHVSFRPNTKEVQVISEAKGISVDEFGYSYTPKAGERSEYYLYGLPMSDGKGNNHPNCGTLSVIKCADNSVIVIDGGAYEGDGGVQMYSKEVMDAFDAFLHQITGTPEGEKVRVSCWYLTHYHADHVYGFLEFLKAYNANYELERIMANIPTANCGGTANPFPTEVTNWAYRMLEQWNYLLKSTYPNCKEIKVHAGQKIQIADVSLDVIYTHEDLLSNKARFSSSDSNDTSTVVRVDNGQMSMMILGDASQATESKIRRIYTEATLKSDIVQPAHHLIYAVFDIFNEIQPTYALVTQATEIMQSGSTLPGQGSYKDRYNKLINLVARENCYFAGNETVGLAVVNGKIEVIYHVEGVVGREEGKG
;
A
#
# COMPACT_ATOMS: atom_id res chain seq x y z
N MET A 1 -19.77 -36.73 -34.17
CA MET A 1 -18.38 -37.14 -34.41
C MET A 1 -17.68 -36.38 -35.56
N LYS A 2 -18.36 -35.57 -36.38
CA LYS A 2 -17.75 -34.87 -37.56
C LYS A 2 -17.23 -33.44 -37.31
N ARG A 3 -17.48 -32.82 -36.17
CA ARG A 3 -17.02 -31.42 -35.89
C ARG A 3 -15.72 -31.33 -35.08
N LYS A 4 -15.30 -32.39 -34.37
CA LYS A 4 -14.03 -32.40 -33.63
C LYS A 4 -12.83 -32.74 -34.52
N THR A 5 -13.02 -33.50 -35.57
CA THR A 5 -11.96 -33.91 -36.51
C THR A 5 -11.52 -32.75 -37.41
N LEU A 6 -12.44 -31.82 -37.74
CA LEU A 6 -12.11 -30.65 -38.59
C LEU A 6 -11.27 -29.58 -37.85
N ARG A 7 -11.43 -29.45 -36.53
CA ARG A 7 -10.61 -28.52 -35.74
C ARG A 7 -9.17 -28.99 -35.51
N ILE A 8 -8.97 -30.29 -35.43
CA ILE A 8 -7.63 -30.88 -35.26
C ILE A 8 -6.84 -30.77 -36.57
N ILE A 9 -7.50 -30.91 -37.71
CA ILE A 9 -6.86 -30.76 -39.06
C ILE A 9 -6.48 -29.29 -39.32
N ALA A 10 -7.30 -28.33 -38.89
CA ALA A 10 -6.99 -26.89 -39.04
C ALA A 10 -5.79 -26.46 -38.15
N VAL A 11 -5.65 -27.00 -36.94
CA VAL A 11 -4.51 -26.69 -36.05
C VAL A 11 -3.22 -27.36 -36.58
N ILE A 12 -3.29 -28.55 -37.12
CA ILE A 12 -2.12 -29.22 -37.71
C ILE A 12 -1.69 -28.52 -39.03
N LEU A 13 -2.61 -28.00 -39.82
CA LEU A 13 -2.25 -27.20 -41.00
C LEU A 13 -1.66 -25.83 -40.66
N LEU A 14 -2.12 -25.18 -39.57
CA LEU A 14 -1.50 -23.92 -39.10
C LEU A 14 -0.10 -24.15 -38.52
N MET A 15 0.13 -25.25 -37.77
CA MET A 15 1.47 -25.58 -37.30
C MET A 15 2.44 -26.00 -38.40
N SER A 16 1.94 -26.65 -39.47
CA SER A 16 2.81 -27.01 -40.62
C SER A 16 3.19 -25.80 -41.48
N THR A 17 2.39 -24.75 -41.52
CA THR A 17 2.73 -23.50 -42.22
C THR A 17 3.69 -22.62 -41.42
N MET A 18 3.67 -22.66 -40.07
CA MET A 18 4.67 -21.96 -39.25
C MET A 18 6.04 -22.66 -39.18
N ILE A 19 6.09 -23.98 -39.28
CA ILE A 19 7.37 -24.72 -39.34
C ILE A 19 8.01 -24.62 -40.71
N GLY A 20 7.23 -24.42 -41.77
CA GLY A 20 7.74 -24.29 -43.14
C GLY A 20 8.44 -22.96 -43.46
N THR A 21 8.23 -21.90 -42.67
CA THR A 21 8.86 -20.59 -42.93
C THR A 21 10.18 -20.41 -42.18
N PHE A 22 10.49 -21.19 -41.17
CA PHE A 22 11.79 -21.14 -40.48
C PHE A 22 12.83 -22.15 -41.00
N ALA A 23 12.40 -23.16 -41.77
CA ALA A 23 13.33 -24.15 -42.32
C ALA A 23 13.83 -23.84 -43.74
N SER A 24 13.29 -22.75 -44.39
CA SER A 24 13.60 -22.48 -45.78
C SER A 24 14.90 -21.68 -46.00
N CYS A 25 15.37 -20.91 -45.02
CA CYS A 25 16.60 -20.13 -45.18
C CYS A 25 17.87 -20.98 -45.07
N ASP A 26 17.93 -21.90 -44.10
CA ASP A 26 19.14 -22.74 -43.89
C ASP A 26 19.29 -23.87 -44.96
N LEU A 27 18.20 -24.27 -45.58
CA LEU A 27 18.23 -25.36 -46.58
C LEU A 27 18.58 -24.83 -47.97
N ILE A 28 18.23 -23.59 -48.29
CA ILE A 28 18.55 -22.95 -49.59
C ILE A 28 20.04 -22.62 -49.66
N ASP A 29 20.63 -22.20 -48.56
CA ASP A 29 22.07 -21.89 -48.49
C ASP A 29 22.96 -23.15 -48.59
N LYS A 30 22.46 -24.32 -48.19
CA LYS A 30 23.17 -25.61 -48.36
C LYS A 30 23.05 -26.23 -49.74
N ILE A 31 22.05 -25.88 -50.51
CA ILE A 31 21.81 -26.46 -51.87
C ILE A 31 22.42 -25.61 -52.97
N THR A 32 22.65 -24.32 -52.75
CA THR A 32 23.09 -23.42 -53.84
C THR A 32 24.60 -23.17 -53.87
N GLY A 33 25.39 -23.70 -52.95
CA GLY A 33 26.84 -23.62 -53.00
C GLY A 33 27.43 -22.22 -53.15
N LYS A 34 26.66 -21.19 -52.82
CA LYS A 34 27.21 -19.82 -52.82
C LYS A 34 28.08 -19.60 -51.60
N ASN A 35 29.36 -19.39 -51.86
CA ASN A 35 30.33 -18.94 -50.91
C ASN A 35 29.74 -17.82 -50.07
N LYS A 36 29.86 -17.93 -48.73
CA LYS A 36 29.77 -16.77 -47.85
C LYS A 36 30.82 -15.77 -48.34
N GLU A 37 30.40 -14.77 -49.11
CA GLU A 37 31.08 -13.53 -49.12
C GLU A 37 31.06 -13.05 -47.68
N GLU A 38 32.19 -12.98 -47.04
CA GLU A 38 32.40 -12.22 -45.83
C GLU A 38 31.75 -10.86 -46.07
N GLN A 39 30.61 -10.58 -45.43
CA GLN A 39 30.16 -9.21 -45.27
C GLN A 39 31.34 -8.51 -44.57
N LYS A 40 32.12 -7.81 -45.35
CA LYS A 40 33.05 -6.82 -44.81
C LYS A 40 32.23 -5.92 -43.92
N ASP A 41 32.53 -5.98 -42.64
CA ASP A 41 32.09 -5.05 -41.64
C ASP A 41 32.40 -3.65 -42.18
N GLN A 42 31.42 -2.99 -42.81
CA GLN A 42 31.54 -1.60 -43.19
C GLN A 42 31.53 -0.86 -41.85
N THR A 43 32.73 -0.52 -41.36
CA THR A 43 32.89 0.39 -40.23
C THR A 43 32.20 1.69 -40.59
N LYS A 44 30.95 1.85 -40.09
CA LYS A 44 30.23 3.11 -40.21
C LYS A 44 31.08 4.17 -39.51
N ALA A 45 31.30 5.30 -40.19
CA ALA A 45 32.06 6.40 -39.63
C ALA A 45 31.39 6.94 -38.37
N ASP A 46 32.19 7.27 -37.38
CA ASP A 46 31.71 7.91 -36.16
C ASP A 46 31.05 9.26 -36.47
N LEU A 47 29.97 9.57 -35.75
CA LEU A 47 29.24 10.84 -35.89
C LEU A 47 29.77 11.87 -34.91
N VAL A 48 30.22 13.01 -35.41
CA VAL A 48 30.70 14.13 -34.59
C VAL A 48 29.52 15.04 -34.24
N ILE A 49 29.02 14.95 -33.00
CA ILE A 49 27.91 15.76 -32.52
C ILE A 49 28.33 17.20 -32.27
N PHE A 50 29.54 17.40 -31.71
CA PHE A 50 30.05 18.71 -31.30
C PHE A 50 31.54 18.83 -31.61
N GLU A 51 31.93 19.95 -32.19
CA GLU A 51 33.33 20.28 -32.47
C GLU A 51 33.44 21.79 -32.79
N ASN A 52 34.57 22.41 -32.47
CA ASN A 52 34.86 23.82 -32.73
C ASN A 52 33.81 24.78 -32.15
N GLY A 53 33.29 24.45 -30.95
CA GLY A 53 32.31 25.27 -30.24
C GLY A 53 30.90 25.29 -30.83
N LYS A 54 30.55 24.32 -31.67
CA LYS A 54 29.18 24.21 -32.22
C LYS A 54 28.71 22.75 -32.33
N TYR A 55 27.42 22.59 -32.32
CA TYR A 55 26.78 21.31 -32.64
C TYR A 55 26.66 21.14 -34.16
N ASN A 56 26.93 19.93 -34.64
CA ASN A 56 26.87 19.57 -36.04
C ASN A 56 25.53 18.89 -36.43
N CYS A 57 24.66 18.63 -35.46
CA CYS A 57 23.34 18.02 -35.68
C CYS A 57 22.23 18.92 -35.23
N GLU A 58 21.00 18.68 -35.75
CA GLU A 58 19.77 19.24 -35.21
C GLU A 58 19.25 18.37 -34.09
N PHE A 59 18.83 18.98 -32.98
CA PHE A 59 18.18 18.28 -31.86
C PHE A 59 16.66 18.36 -32.05
N VAL A 60 16.02 17.21 -32.15
CA VAL A 60 14.60 17.11 -32.44
C VAL A 60 13.89 16.29 -31.36
N TYR A 61 12.70 16.73 -30.97
CA TYR A 61 11.83 16.02 -30.05
C TYR A 61 10.38 16.07 -30.56
N SER A 62 9.51 15.19 -30.03
CA SER A 62 8.11 15.11 -30.48
C SER A 62 7.33 16.37 -30.12
N SER A 63 6.59 16.93 -31.07
CA SER A 63 5.64 18.03 -30.85
C SER A 63 4.45 17.62 -29.97
N SER A 64 4.17 16.33 -29.82
CA SER A 64 3.17 15.77 -28.92
C SER A 64 3.74 15.31 -27.57
N ALA A 65 5.00 15.72 -27.23
CA ALA A 65 5.66 15.28 -26.02
C ALA A 65 4.94 15.77 -24.75
N GLU A 66 4.65 14.84 -23.86
CA GLU A 66 4.09 15.12 -22.54
C GLU A 66 5.09 15.83 -21.62
N SER A 67 4.62 16.40 -20.49
CA SER A 67 5.43 17.16 -19.54
C SER A 67 6.65 16.38 -19.04
N GLU A 68 6.51 15.08 -18.78
CA GLU A 68 7.60 14.21 -18.32
C GLU A 68 8.72 14.06 -19.35
N VAL A 69 8.37 13.93 -20.64
CA VAL A 69 9.34 13.89 -21.74
C VAL A 69 10.08 15.22 -21.86
N LEU A 70 9.37 16.34 -21.66
CA LEU A 70 9.97 17.68 -21.65
C LEU A 70 10.94 17.88 -20.48
N GLU A 71 10.65 17.32 -19.31
CA GLU A 71 11.58 17.31 -18.18
C GLU A 71 12.85 16.50 -18.48
N LEU A 72 12.70 15.30 -19.05
CA LEU A 72 13.85 14.47 -19.48
C LEU A 72 14.70 15.21 -20.52
N ARG A 73 14.08 15.83 -21.52
CA ARG A 73 14.76 16.68 -22.50
C ARG A 73 15.58 17.79 -21.83
N ASN A 74 15.01 18.45 -20.81
CA ASN A 74 15.72 19.50 -20.08
C ASN A 74 16.92 18.97 -19.28
N LYS A 75 16.82 17.76 -18.71
CA LYS A 75 17.94 17.06 -18.05
C LYS A 75 19.04 16.73 -19.06
N LEU A 76 18.68 16.17 -20.22
CA LEU A 76 19.63 15.87 -21.30
C LEU A 76 20.33 17.14 -21.79
N ARG A 77 19.57 18.22 -22.00
CA ARG A 77 20.10 19.54 -22.37
C ARG A 77 21.13 20.06 -21.37
N ALA A 78 20.85 19.90 -20.07
CA ALA A 78 21.79 20.30 -19.01
C ALA A 78 23.08 19.45 -19.04
N ALA A 79 22.98 18.15 -19.33
CA ALA A 79 24.14 17.27 -19.46
C ALA A 79 25.02 17.64 -20.68
N PHE A 80 24.42 17.94 -21.83
CA PHE A 80 25.15 18.47 -22.98
C PHE A 80 25.86 19.78 -22.65
N LYS A 81 25.17 20.72 -21.95
CA LYS A 81 25.83 21.98 -21.53
C LYS A 81 27.00 21.75 -20.61
N ALA A 82 26.87 20.82 -19.66
CA ALA A 82 27.99 20.49 -18.76
C ALA A 82 29.18 19.94 -19.52
N LYS A 83 28.94 19.12 -20.55
CA LYS A 83 29.96 18.46 -21.36
C LYS A 83 30.66 19.39 -22.37
N THR A 84 29.90 20.29 -23.01
CA THR A 84 30.38 21.09 -24.15
C THR A 84 30.47 22.60 -23.85
N GLY A 85 29.93 23.04 -22.72
CA GLY A 85 29.78 24.46 -22.38
C GLY A 85 28.63 25.17 -23.08
N ILE A 86 27.96 24.54 -24.05
CA ILE A 86 26.90 25.13 -24.89
C ILE A 86 25.60 24.37 -24.76
N ASN A 87 24.48 25.10 -24.60
CA ASN A 87 23.15 24.48 -24.61
C ASN A 87 22.75 24.09 -26.03
N PRO A 88 22.35 22.85 -26.29
CA PRO A 88 21.73 22.48 -27.57
C PRO A 88 20.33 23.12 -27.68
N SER A 89 19.93 23.48 -28.90
CA SER A 89 18.60 23.99 -29.21
C SER A 89 17.75 22.84 -29.75
N PHE A 90 16.77 22.40 -28.97
CA PHE A 90 15.82 21.39 -29.39
C PHE A 90 14.65 22.02 -30.14
N LYS A 91 14.31 21.47 -31.29
CA LYS A 91 13.14 21.83 -32.10
C LYS A 91 12.07 20.75 -31.99
N GLU A 92 10.81 21.13 -32.08
CA GLU A 92 9.72 20.19 -32.29
C GLU A 92 9.84 19.55 -33.68
N ASP A 93 9.53 18.25 -33.80
CA ASP A 93 9.59 17.52 -35.06
C ASP A 93 8.72 18.16 -36.14
N SER A 94 7.54 18.68 -35.83
CA SER A 94 6.66 19.41 -36.73
C SER A 94 7.24 20.74 -37.24
N LYS A 95 8.35 21.23 -36.68
CA LYS A 95 9.04 22.48 -37.07
C LYS A 95 10.43 22.26 -37.65
N SER A 96 10.81 21.01 -37.86
CA SER A 96 12.07 20.61 -38.46
C SER A 96 11.84 20.02 -39.85
N ASP A 97 12.45 20.64 -40.87
CA ASP A 97 12.39 20.14 -42.24
C ASP A 97 13.35 18.94 -42.37
N ALA A 98 12.85 17.74 -42.06
CA ALA A 98 13.65 16.54 -42.14
C ALA A 98 13.77 16.01 -43.56
N ASN A 99 14.98 15.62 -43.92
CA ASN A 99 15.25 14.68 -44.97
C ASN A 99 16.16 13.56 -44.47
N GLU A 100 16.30 12.48 -45.21
CA GLU A 100 17.12 11.32 -44.84
C GLU A 100 18.62 11.66 -44.68
N GLU A 101 19.06 12.75 -45.29
CA GLU A 101 20.48 13.20 -45.26
C GLU A 101 20.79 14.12 -44.09
N THR A 102 19.77 14.67 -43.40
CA THR A 102 20.00 15.60 -42.27
C THR A 102 20.56 14.86 -41.07
N PHE A 103 21.68 15.34 -40.50
CA PHE A 103 22.20 14.82 -39.24
C PHE A 103 21.32 15.33 -38.08
N GLU A 104 20.53 14.44 -37.47
CA GLU A 104 19.64 14.74 -36.36
C GLU A 104 19.98 13.93 -35.10
N PHE A 105 19.72 14.54 -33.95
CA PHE A 105 19.67 13.89 -32.66
C PHE A 105 18.21 13.82 -32.23
N LEU A 106 17.61 12.64 -32.31
CA LEU A 106 16.18 12.39 -32.06
C LEU A 106 15.98 12.00 -30.61
N PHE A 107 15.07 12.68 -29.90
CA PHE A 107 14.76 12.44 -28.52
C PHE A 107 13.25 12.16 -28.33
N GLY A 108 12.94 10.94 -27.88
CA GLY A 108 11.59 10.41 -27.76
C GLY A 108 11.05 9.88 -29.10
N LEU A 109 9.76 9.59 -29.13
CA LEU A 109 9.05 9.15 -30.33
C LEU A 109 8.67 10.37 -31.17
N THR A 110 9.49 10.67 -32.16
CA THR A 110 9.26 11.75 -33.13
C THR A 110 8.51 11.21 -34.35
N ASP A 111 8.14 12.08 -35.27
CA ASP A 111 7.55 11.69 -36.57
C ASP A 111 8.59 11.05 -37.55
N ARG A 112 9.83 10.86 -37.12
CA ARG A 112 10.89 10.16 -37.86
C ARG A 112 10.77 8.64 -37.70
N THR A 113 10.87 7.91 -38.82
CA THR A 113 10.78 6.43 -38.84
C THR A 113 11.88 5.77 -37.96
N GLU A 114 13.04 6.40 -37.83
CA GLU A 114 14.16 5.90 -37.07
C GLU A 114 13.91 5.91 -35.55
N SER A 115 13.02 6.78 -35.07
CA SER A 115 12.60 6.82 -33.66
C SER A 115 11.44 5.88 -33.31
N ALA A 116 10.86 5.23 -34.31
CA ALA A 116 9.75 4.29 -34.13
C ALA A 116 10.14 3.06 -33.30
N ALA A 117 9.11 2.32 -32.86
CA ALA A 117 9.31 1.08 -32.14
C ALA A 117 10.17 0.08 -32.92
N PRO A 118 11.10 -0.62 -32.25
CA PRO A 118 11.90 -1.67 -32.87
C PRO A 118 11.03 -2.78 -33.48
N ALA A 119 11.58 -3.45 -34.51
CA ALA A 119 10.90 -4.60 -35.10
C ALA A 119 10.67 -5.70 -34.07
N GLY A 120 9.44 -6.25 -34.06
CA GLY A 120 9.05 -7.31 -33.13
C GLY A 120 8.50 -6.85 -31.79
N VAL A 121 8.38 -5.55 -31.57
CA VAL A 121 7.63 -4.98 -30.43
C VAL A 121 6.13 -5.14 -30.70
N VAL A 122 5.42 -5.64 -29.69
CA VAL A 122 3.94 -5.68 -29.69
C VAL A 122 3.45 -4.42 -28.98
N GLU A 123 2.85 -3.51 -29.72
CA GLU A 123 2.32 -2.27 -29.19
C GLU A 123 1.30 -2.52 -28.07
N GLY A 124 1.44 -1.77 -26.98
CA GLY A 124 0.57 -1.88 -25.81
C GLY A 124 0.88 -3.06 -24.87
N SER A 125 1.84 -3.95 -25.20
CA SER A 125 2.26 -5.03 -24.31
C SER A 125 3.77 -5.08 -24.05
N ASP A 126 4.60 -4.76 -25.04
CA ASP A 126 6.06 -4.79 -24.87
C ASP A 126 6.58 -3.40 -24.48
N SER A 127 7.56 -3.37 -23.60
CA SER A 127 8.35 -2.17 -23.29
C SER A 127 9.69 -2.23 -24.00
N TYR A 128 10.23 -1.09 -24.42
CA TYR A 128 11.54 -1.03 -25.06
C TYR A 128 12.22 0.31 -24.83
N TYR A 129 13.53 0.30 -24.96
CA TYR A 129 14.32 1.50 -25.18
C TYR A 129 15.34 1.28 -26.32
N THR A 130 15.76 2.37 -26.95
CA THR A 130 16.75 2.37 -28.02
C THR A 130 17.70 3.56 -27.88
N VAL A 131 19.00 3.28 -27.92
CA VAL A 131 20.08 4.26 -28.09
C VAL A 131 20.90 3.80 -29.28
N ALA A 132 20.74 4.41 -30.42
CA ALA A 132 21.32 3.88 -31.65
C ALA A 132 21.76 4.97 -32.63
N VAL A 133 22.66 4.61 -33.53
CA VAL A 133 22.91 5.35 -34.75
C VAL A 133 22.24 4.62 -35.90
N ILE A 134 21.19 5.24 -36.48
CA ILE A 134 20.41 4.72 -37.59
C ILE A 134 20.53 5.69 -38.77
N GLY A 135 21.23 5.26 -39.81
CA GLY A 135 21.58 6.16 -40.93
C GLY A 135 22.45 7.32 -40.43
N ASN A 136 21.99 8.54 -40.65
CA ASN A 136 22.64 9.77 -40.21
C ASN A 136 21.95 10.39 -38.98
N LYS A 137 21.33 9.54 -38.13
CA LYS A 137 20.59 9.98 -36.98
C LYS A 137 21.06 9.27 -35.72
N ILE A 138 21.14 10.01 -34.60
CA ILE A 138 21.30 9.45 -33.26
C ILE A 138 19.92 9.40 -32.64
N VAL A 139 19.48 8.22 -32.24
CA VAL A 139 18.15 7.96 -31.73
C VAL A 139 18.23 7.64 -30.24
N ILE A 140 17.48 8.38 -29.43
CA ILE A 140 17.23 8.10 -28.03
C ILE A 140 15.71 7.99 -27.88
N SER A 141 15.17 6.80 -27.83
CA SER A 141 13.74 6.57 -27.76
C SER A 141 13.36 5.49 -26.75
N GLY A 142 12.08 5.44 -26.40
CA GLY A 142 11.52 4.46 -25.48
C GLY A 142 10.02 4.42 -25.57
N SER A 143 9.42 3.28 -25.21
CA SER A 143 7.97 3.05 -25.26
C SER A 143 7.16 3.95 -24.34
N ASN A 144 7.77 4.55 -23.31
CA ASN A 144 7.19 5.50 -22.38
C ASN A 144 8.28 6.42 -21.80
N SER A 145 7.90 7.40 -20.99
CA SER A 145 8.84 8.36 -20.37
C SER A 145 9.90 7.68 -19.51
N TYR A 146 9.56 6.59 -18.82
CA TYR A 146 10.50 5.82 -18.01
C TYR A 146 11.59 5.17 -18.88
N GLN A 147 11.19 4.45 -19.94
CA GLN A 147 12.11 3.80 -20.88
C GLN A 147 12.98 4.82 -21.61
N LEU A 148 12.40 5.95 -22.00
CA LEU A 148 13.14 7.08 -22.54
C LEU A 148 14.18 7.62 -21.52
N GLY A 149 13.81 7.65 -20.23
CA GLY A 149 14.74 8.02 -19.15
C GLY A 149 15.91 7.04 -19.02
N VAL A 150 15.69 5.73 -19.19
CA VAL A 150 16.76 4.72 -19.23
C VAL A 150 17.70 4.95 -20.40
N ALA A 151 17.14 5.12 -21.62
CA ALA A 151 17.89 5.42 -22.81
C ALA A 151 18.74 6.70 -22.66
N MET A 152 18.12 7.75 -22.13
CA MET A 152 18.79 9.03 -21.85
C MET A 152 19.95 8.87 -20.87
N ASN A 153 19.74 8.17 -19.75
CA ASN A 153 20.80 7.96 -18.76
C ASN A 153 21.95 7.14 -19.33
N TYR A 154 21.66 6.08 -20.09
CA TYR A 154 22.70 5.34 -20.81
C TYR A 154 23.55 6.27 -21.68
N PHE A 155 22.92 7.15 -22.45
CA PHE A 155 23.65 8.10 -23.31
C PHE A 155 24.45 9.10 -22.48
N ILE A 156 23.91 9.65 -21.41
CA ILE A 156 24.61 10.57 -20.51
C ILE A 156 25.83 9.90 -19.90
N ASP A 157 25.69 8.71 -19.36
CA ASP A 157 26.75 8.00 -18.65
C ASP A 157 27.92 7.63 -19.57
N ASN A 158 27.63 7.24 -20.82
CA ASN A 158 28.63 6.78 -21.77
C ASN A 158 29.27 7.90 -22.62
N TYR A 159 28.54 9.01 -22.86
CA TYR A 159 28.95 10.05 -23.80
C TYR A 159 29.05 11.44 -23.21
N LEU A 160 28.30 11.76 -22.15
CA LEU A 160 28.26 13.12 -21.60
C LEU A 160 28.84 13.23 -20.19
N SER A 161 29.24 12.12 -19.58
CA SER A 161 29.93 12.11 -18.27
C SER A 161 31.41 12.58 -18.37
N GLY A 162 32.00 12.90 -17.20
CA GLY A 162 33.41 13.32 -17.08
C GLY A 162 33.65 14.76 -17.51
N ASP A 163 34.95 15.08 -17.79
CA ASP A 163 35.40 16.43 -18.08
C ASP A 163 34.81 17.03 -19.36
N ALA A 164 34.86 18.36 -19.46
CA ALA A 164 34.41 19.09 -20.64
C ALA A 164 35.19 18.65 -21.89
N ALA A 165 34.49 18.55 -23.01
CA ALA A 165 35.07 18.08 -24.27
C ALA A 165 35.01 19.16 -25.36
N GLU A 166 36.13 19.35 -26.05
CA GLU A 166 36.19 20.21 -27.25
C GLU A 166 35.58 19.52 -28.48
N LYS A 167 35.50 18.18 -28.43
CA LYS A 167 34.90 17.34 -29.46
C LYS A 167 34.11 16.21 -28.82
N LEU A 168 32.87 16.02 -29.30
CA LEU A 168 32.00 14.93 -28.87
C LEU A 168 31.64 14.06 -30.09
N THR A 169 31.98 12.78 -29.97
CA THR A 169 31.80 11.80 -31.04
C THR A 169 31.00 10.60 -30.53
N VAL A 170 30.12 10.06 -31.35
CA VAL A 170 29.34 8.83 -31.09
C VAL A 170 29.69 7.81 -32.14
N SER A 171 29.95 6.57 -31.72
CA SER A 171 30.26 5.48 -32.65
C SER A 171 29.18 5.27 -33.68
N GLY A 172 29.55 5.24 -34.96
CA GLY A 172 28.62 4.93 -36.05
C GLY A 172 28.01 3.53 -35.97
N THR A 173 28.54 2.66 -35.09
CA THR A 173 28.01 1.32 -34.82
C THR A 173 27.22 1.24 -33.53
N LEU A 174 26.95 2.38 -32.85
CA LEU A 174 26.13 2.39 -31.63
C LEU A 174 24.77 1.75 -31.86
N MET A 175 24.49 0.71 -31.12
CA MET A 175 23.23 0.03 -31.07
C MET A 175 23.04 -0.58 -29.68
N GLU A 176 22.41 0.15 -28.80
CA GLU A 176 21.96 -0.32 -27.49
C GLU A 176 20.45 -0.32 -27.49
N GLN A 177 19.87 -1.48 -27.40
CA GLN A 177 18.44 -1.66 -27.53
C GLN A 177 18.01 -2.84 -26.67
N GLU A 178 16.97 -2.65 -25.90
CA GLU A 178 16.35 -3.73 -25.15
C GLU A 178 14.84 -3.74 -25.44
N ILE A 179 14.33 -4.90 -25.80
CA ILE A 179 12.89 -5.17 -25.93
C ILE A 179 12.51 -6.09 -24.78
N LEU A 180 11.75 -5.56 -23.85
CA LEU A 180 11.20 -6.30 -22.73
C LEU A 180 9.85 -6.85 -23.18
N LYS A 181 9.85 -8.09 -23.60
CA LYS A 181 8.65 -8.86 -23.83
C LYS A 181 7.90 -8.95 -22.53
N ASP A 182 6.63 -8.55 -22.51
CA ASP A 182 5.71 -8.54 -21.36
C ASP A 182 6.24 -9.37 -20.16
N PHE A 183 7.25 -8.81 -19.47
CA PHE A 183 8.06 -9.50 -18.46
C PHE A 183 7.21 -9.93 -17.26
N THR A 184 6.01 -9.39 -17.17
CA THR A 184 5.04 -9.71 -16.15
C THR A 184 4.33 -11.02 -16.36
N ARG A 185 4.14 -11.49 -17.60
CA ARG A 185 3.40 -12.75 -17.84
C ARG A 185 4.06 -13.97 -17.20
N GLU A 186 5.39 -14.03 -17.14
CA GLU A 186 6.10 -15.14 -16.50
C GLU A 186 6.01 -15.10 -14.98
N ASN A 187 5.93 -13.92 -14.37
CA ASN A 187 5.87 -13.71 -12.92
C ASN A 187 4.45 -13.40 -12.41
N TRP A 188 3.53 -13.03 -13.30
CA TRP A 188 2.16 -12.74 -12.95
C TRP A 188 1.34 -14.02 -12.80
N LYS A 189 0.84 -14.27 -11.60
CA LYS A 189 0.14 -15.52 -11.27
C LYS A 189 -1.38 -15.39 -11.15
N LEU A 190 -1.91 -14.21 -11.44
CA LEU A 190 -3.33 -13.91 -11.39
C LEU A 190 -3.90 -13.97 -12.80
N GLU A 191 -4.24 -15.18 -13.28
CA GLU A 191 -4.76 -15.40 -14.63
C GLU A 191 -6.11 -14.70 -14.89
N GLU A 192 -6.85 -14.42 -13.82
CA GLU A 192 -8.18 -13.81 -13.82
C GLU A 192 -8.17 -12.29 -13.95
N ILE A 193 -7.02 -11.65 -13.88
CA ILE A 193 -6.83 -10.21 -14.09
C ILE A 193 -5.65 -9.96 -15.04
N PRO A 194 -5.66 -8.84 -15.79
CA PRO A 194 -4.55 -8.55 -16.69
C PRO A 194 -3.25 -8.30 -15.91
N ALA A 195 -2.12 -8.68 -16.51
CA ALA A 195 -0.83 -8.41 -15.94
C ALA A 195 -0.53 -6.90 -15.92
N TYR A 196 0.13 -6.45 -14.83
CA TYR A 196 0.59 -5.06 -14.73
C TYR A 196 1.67 -4.77 -15.78
N PRO A 197 1.59 -3.64 -16.50
CA PRO A 197 2.63 -3.24 -17.44
C PRO A 197 3.87 -2.80 -16.63
N VAL A 198 4.95 -3.52 -16.74
CA VAL A 198 6.19 -3.15 -16.03
C VAL A 198 7.20 -2.51 -16.98
N GLY A 199 7.83 -1.46 -16.51
CA GLY A 199 9.05 -0.94 -17.09
C GLY A 199 10.28 -1.76 -16.69
N VAL A 200 11.43 -1.45 -17.29
CA VAL A 200 12.70 -2.19 -17.12
C VAL A 200 13.13 -2.35 -15.65
N ASN A 201 12.78 -1.42 -14.79
CA ASN A 201 13.19 -1.45 -13.39
C ASN A 201 12.05 -1.79 -12.43
N SER A 202 10.84 -1.98 -12.93
CA SER A 202 9.72 -2.37 -12.11
C SER A 202 9.90 -3.82 -11.68
N LEU A 203 9.78 -4.05 -10.38
CA LEU A 203 9.94 -5.38 -9.79
C LEU A 203 8.58 -5.86 -9.32
N VAL A 204 8.01 -6.84 -10.00
CA VAL A 204 6.81 -7.54 -9.52
C VAL A 204 7.21 -8.45 -8.38
N SER A 205 6.61 -8.24 -7.21
CA SER A 205 6.78 -9.15 -6.09
C SER A 205 6.16 -10.51 -6.41
N ASN A 206 6.60 -11.50 -5.68
CA ASN A 206 5.94 -12.80 -5.70
C ASN A 206 4.48 -12.65 -5.25
N TYR A 207 3.68 -13.63 -5.65
CA TYR A 207 2.30 -13.82 -5.24
C TYR A 207 2.19 -14.07 -3.73
N TYR A 208 1.31 -13.29 -3.07
CA TYR A 208 0.97 -13.46 -1.67
C TYR A 208 -0.50 -13.85 -1.55
N PRO A 209 -0.80 -15.08 -1.09
CA PRO A 209 -2.17 -15.40 -0.70
C PRO A 209 -2.55 -14.57 0.54
N CYS A 210 -3.70 -13.91 0.48
CA CYS A 210 -4.27 -13.15 1.59
C CYS A 210 -5.78 -13.42 1.63
N GLY A 211 -6.34 -13.76 2.79
CA GLY A 211 -7.79 -14.04 2.89
C GLY A 211 -8.62 -12.80 2.56
N THR A 212 -9.81 -12.99 2.00
CA THR A 212 -10.75 -11.90 1.70
C THR A 212 -11.51 -11.43 2.93
N THR A 213 -11.71 -12.33 3.89
CA THR A 213 -12.44 -12.08 5.14
C THR A 213 -11.74 -12.71 6.32
N ILE A 214 -12.14 -12.31 7.52
CA ILE A 214 -11.61 -12.89 8.76
C ILE A 214 -12.00 -14.36 8.89
N SER A 215 -13.22 -14.71 8.51
CA SER A 215 -13.68 -16.09 8.49
C SER A 215 -12.93 -16.95 7.47
N GLY A 216 -12.41 -16.36 6.40
CA GLY A 216 -11.54 -17.01 5.42
C GLY A 216 -10.15 -17.37 5.94
N LEU A 217 -9.77 -16.85 7.11
CA LEU A 217 -8.47 -17.12 7.74
C LEU A 217 -8.45 -18.41 8.58
N SER A 218 -9.62 -18.96 8.92
CA SER A 218 -9.75 -20.13 9.77
C SER A 218 -9.82 -21.43 8.95
N GLY A 219 -8.99 -22.42 9.29
CA GLY A 219 -9.08 -23.78 8.82
C GLY A 219 -7.85 -24.31 8.10
N ASN A 220 -7.63 -25.62 8.19
CA ASN A 220 -6.50 -26.36 7.59
C ASN A 220 -6.50 -26.41 6.05
N ASN A 221 -7.51 -25.82 5.40
CA ASN A 221 -7.67 -25.76 3.95
C ASN A 221 -7.60 -24.33 3.42
N ASN A 222 -6.64 -23.56 3.89
CA ASN A 222 -6.38 -22.17 3.50
C ASN A 222 -6.11 -22.02 1.99
N LYS A 223 -7.10 -22.29 1.17
CA LYS A 223 -7.14 -21.72 -0.17
C LYS A 223 -7.54 -20.27 0.01
N SER A 224 -6.55 -19.43 0.05
CA SER A 224 -6.77 -18.00 -0.03
C SER A 224 -7.52 -17.71 -1.33
N ASP A 225 -8.65 -17.03 -1.22
CA ASP A 225 -9.43 -16.50 -2.34
C ASP A 225 -9.01 -15.08 -2.73
N ALA A 226 -7.98 -14.57 -2.08
CA ALA A 226 -7.36 -13.29 -2.37
C ALA A 226 -5.85 -13.41 -2.53
N SER A 227 -5.28 -12.50 -3.30
CA SER A 227 -3.86 -12.43 -3.57
C SER A 227 -3.38 -11.01 -3.86
N LEU A 228 -2.14 -10.76 -3.50
CA LEU A 228 -1.45 -9.49 -3.64
C LEU A 228 -0.26 -9.62 -4.57
N HIS A 229 -0.14 -8.70 -5.51
CA HIS A 229 1.12 -8.35 -6.15
C HIS A 229 1.53 -6.93 -5.76
N ARG A 230 2.81 -6.75 -5.50
CA ARG A 230 3.43 -5.46 -5.32
C ARG A 230 4.39 -5.19 -6.46
N ILE A 231 4.36 -3.99 -6.99
CA ILE A 231 5.25 -3.53 -8.05
C ILE A 231 6.05 -2.35 -7.50
N ASP A 232 7.36 -2.51 -7.46
CA ASP A 232 8.28 -1.47 -7.02
C ASP A 232 8.87 -0.73 -8.23
N LYS A 233 9.28 0.52 -8.04
CA LYS A 233 9.94 1.36 -9.04
C LYS A 233 9.08 1.66 -10.27
N THR A 234 7.79 1.67 -10.12
CA THR A 234 6.79 2.03 -11.14
C THR A 234 6.56 3.55 -11.19
N ASN A 235 5.68 3.99 -12.05
CA ASN A 235 5.31 5.40 -12.24
C ASN A 235 3.81 5.56 -12.53
N LEU A 236 3.34 6.80 -12.53
CA LEU A 236 1.93 7.11 -12.74
C LEU A 236 1.42 6.62 -14.11
N THR A 237 2.21 6.76 -15.17
CA THR A 237 1.79 6.35 -16.52
C THR A 237 1.57 4.85 -16.62
N GLU A 238 2.46 4.04 -16.02
CA GLU A 238 2.27 2.57 -15.94
C GLU A 238 1.03 2.22 -15.14
N PHE A 239 0.79 2.94 -14.04
CA PHE A 239 -0.41 2.77 -13.22
C PHE A 239 -1.69 3.07 -14.01
N GLU A 240 -1.78 4.23 -14.67
CA GLU A 240 -2.93 4.62 -15.49
C GLU A 240 -3.15 3.66 -16.66
N THR A 241 -2.06 3.20 -17.29
CA THR A 241 -2.12 2.15 -18.31
C THR A 241 -2.73 0.87 -17.75
N TYR A 242 -2.40 0.50 -16.51
CA TYR A 242 -2.98 -0.67 -15.87
C TYR A 242 -4.47 -0.51 -15.59
N LEU A 243 -4.92 0.68 -15.15
CA LEU A 243 -6.34 0.95 -14.95
C LEU A 243 -7.11 0.76 -16.25
N THR A 244 -6.60 1.30 -17.37
CA THR A 244 -7.18 1.09 -18.70
C THR A 244 -7.19 -0.39 -19.11
N LYS A 245 -6.15 -1.16 -18.77
CA LYS A 245 -6.13 -2.61 -19.02
C LYS A 245 -7.21 -3.35 -18.21
N LEU A 246 -7.46 -2.97 -16.95
CA LEU A 246 -8.54 -3.54 -16.14
C LEU A 246 -9.90 -3.28 -16.78
N GLU A 247 -10.16 -2.05 -17.21
CA GLU A 247 -11.41 -1.67 -17.89
C GLU A 247 -11.60 -2.45 -19.20
N ASN A 248 -10.57 -2.56 -20.02
CA ASN A 248 -10.60 -3.35 -21.27
C ASN A 248 -10.79 -4.85 -21.01
N PHE A 249 -10.42 -5.34 -19.83
CA PHE A 249 -10.62 -6.73 -19.40
C PHE A 249 -12.02 -6.97 -18.83
N GLY A 250 -12.86 -5.94 -18.77
CA GLY A 250 -14.25 -6.01 -18.33
C GLY A 250 -14.47 -5.71 -16.84
N PHE A 251 -13.50 -5.07 -16.19
CA PHE A 251 -13.69 -4.56 -14.84
C PHE A 251 -14.29 -3.16 -14.86
N GLU A 252 -15.23 -2.89 -13.96
CA GLU A 252 -15.86 -1.59 -13.77
C GLU A 252 -15.32 -0.95 -12.49
N LYS A 253 -14.99 0.35 -12.55
CA LYS A 253 -14.59 1.09 -11.36
C LYS A 253 -15.76 1.20 -10.38
N GLU A 254 -15.57 0.73 -9.14
CA GLU A 254 -16.57 0.74 -8.07
C GLU A 254 -16.29 1.83 -7.03
N TYR A 255 -15.01 2.14 -6.79
CA TYR A 255 -14.61 3.10 -5.77
C TYR A 255 -13.28 3.76 -6.10
N GLU A 256 -13.08 5.00 -5.61
CA GLU A 256 -11.80 5.67 -5.65
C GLU A 256 -11.60 6.59 -4.43
N ASN A 257 -10.36 6.65 -3.95
CA ASN A 257 -9.87 7.67 -3.02
C ASN A 257 -8.51 8.15 -3.53
N LEU A 258 -8.51 9.32 -4.16
CA LEU A 258 -7.35 9.88 -4.85
C LEU A 258 -6.78 11.03 -4.03
N THR A 259 -5.61 10.81 -3.47
CA THR A 259 -4.82 11.85 -2.78
C THR A 259 -3.50 12.06 -3.51
N SER A 260 -2.78 13.14 -3.21
CA SER A 260 -1.45 13.38 -3.78
C SER A 260 -0.41 12.31 -3.37
N GLU A 261 -0.66 11.52 -2.33
CA GLU A 261 0.28 10.58 -1.72
C GLU A 261 -0.11 9.12 -1.88
N ASN A 262 -1.38 8.85 -2.19
CA ASN A 262 -1.89 7.50 -2.46
C ASN A 262 -3.13 7.57 -3.36
N LEU A 263 -3.03 7.01 -4.56
CA LEU A 263 -4.15 6.87 -5.49
C LEU A 263 -4.70 5.45 -5.30
N PHE A 264 -5.84 5.33 -4.63
CA PHE A 264 -6.48 4.04 -4.36
C PHE A 264 -7.77 3.90 -5.16
N LEU A 265 -7.92 2.78 -5.87
CA LEU A 265 -9.13 2.45 -6.63
C LEU A 265 -9.55 1.00 -6.38
N THR A 266 -10.86 0.76 -6.46
CA THR A 266 -11.44 -0.58 -6.47
C THR A 266 -12.21 -0.80 -7.77
N TYR A 267 -11.92 -1.91 -8.42
CA TYR A 267 -12.59 -2.38 -9.62
C TYR A 267 -13.36 -3.67 -9.34
N ARG A 268 -14.46 -3.87 -10.04
CA ARG A 268 -15.33 -5.03 -9.90
C ARG A 268 -15.57 -5.72 -11.25
N ASN A 269 -15.56 -7.06 -11.24
CA ASN A 269 -16.12 -7.87 -12.32
C ASN A 269 -16.84 -9.08 -11.70
N GLY A 270 -18.16 -9.08 -11.75
CA GLY A 270 -18.98 -10.03 -11.02
C GLY A 270 -18.78 -9.94 -9.50
N GLU A 271 -18.42 -11.04 -8.87
CA GLU A 271 -18.09 -11.10 -7.42
C GLU A 271 -16.64 -10.69 -7.12
N ARG A 272 -15.75 -10.69 -8.14
CA ARG A 272 -14.34 -10.36 -7.98
C ARG A 272 -14.15 -8.86 -7.77
N ARG A 273 -13.28 -8.52 -6.82
CA ARG A 273 -12.78 -7.16 -6.56
C ARG A 273 -11.28 -7.11 -6.84
N VAL A 274 -10.85 -6.01 -7.42
CA VAL A 274 -9.42 -5.70 -7.59
C VAL A 274 -9.17 -4.32 -6.99
N HIS A 275 -8.36 -4.30 -5.92
CA HIS A 275 -7.93 -3.07 -5.28
C HIS A 275 -6.55 -2.71 -5.83
N VAL A 276 -6.41 -1.51 -6.33
CA VAL A 276 -5.16 -1.02 -6.92
C VAL A 276 -4.78 0.29 -6.24
N SER A 277 -3.56 0.39 -5.76
CA SER A 277 -3.05 1.63 -5.18
C SER A 277 -1.69 1.99 -5.76
N PHE A 278 -1.50 3.27 -6.10
CA PHE A 278 -0.21 3.84 -6.48
C PHE A 278 0.24 4.86 -5.45
N ARG A 279 1.49 4.75 -5.02
CA ARG A 279 2.13 5.62 -4.03
C ARG A 279 3.26 6.40 -4.68
N PRO A 280 3.04 7.67 -5.07
CA PRO A 280 4.03 8.46 -5.81
C PRO A 280 5.36 8.60 -5.07
N ASN A 281 5.35 8.81 -3.76
CA ASN A 281 6.56 9.04 -2.95
C ASN A 281 7.50 7.82 -2.90
N THR A 282 6.95 6.61 -2.93
CA THR A 282 7.74 5.36 -2.91
C THR A 282 7.83 4.69 -4.27
N LYS A 283 7.08 5.18 -5.27
CA LYS A 283 6.97 4.58 -6.62
C LYS A 283 6.56 3.11 -6.55
N GLU A 284 5.56 2.83 -5.73
CA GLU A 284 5.03 1.48 -5.49
C GLU A 284 3.58 1.40 -5.94
N VAL A 285 3.22 0.28 -6.56
CA VAL A 285 1.84 -0.13 -6.81
C VAL A 285 1.57 -1.42 -6.06
N GLN A 286 0.37 -1.52 -5.50
CA GLN A 286 -0.18 -2.77 -5.00
C GLN A 286 -1.41 -3.13 -5.83
N VAL A 287 -1.50 -4.40 -6.20
CA VAL A 287 -2.67 -4.98 -6.87
C VAL A 287 -3.13 -6.16 -6.03
N ILE A 288 -4.32 -6.05 -5.46
CA ILE A 288 -4.94 -7.06 -4.62
C ILE A 288 -6.18 -7.57 -5.37
N SER A 289 -6.23 -8.86 -5.67
CA SER A 289 -7.37 -9.50 -6.29
C SER A 289 -8.09 -10.38 -5.27
N GLU A 290 -9.38 -10.14 -5.09
CA GLU A 290 -10.26 -10.90 -4.21
C GLU A 290 -11.33 -11.61 -5.05
N ALA A 291 -11.44 -12.94 -4.91
CA ALA A 291 -12.41 -13.73 -5.68
C ALA A 291 -13.85 -13.39 -5.32
N LYS A 292 -14.09 -13.00 -4.05
CA LYS A 292 -15.39 -12.61 -3.52
C LYS A 292 -15.20 -11.43 -2.57
N GLY A 293 -15.38 -10.24 -3.08
CA GLY A 293 -15.37 -9.02 -2.26
C GLY A 293 -16.79 -8.55 -1.92
N ILE A 294 -16.96 -7.94 -0.76
CA ILE A 294 -18.19 -7.20 -0.41
C ILE A 294 -18.24 -5.93 -1.25
N SER A 295 -19.42 -5.51 -1.68
CA SER A 295 -19.59 -4.22 -2.37
C SER A 295 -19.14 -3.08 -1.47
N VAL A 296 -18.44 -2.10 -2.06
CA VAL A 296 -17.96 -0.92 -1.33
C VAL A 296 -19.11 -0.13 -0.71
N ASP A 297 -20.28 -0.13 -1.33
CA ASP A 297 -21.50 0.47 -0.78
C ASP A 297 -21.94 -0.15 0.56
N GLU A 298 -21.46 -1.37 0.85
CA GLU A 298 -21.76 -2.08 2.09
C GLU A 298 -20.72 -1.81 3.20
N PHE A 299 -19.61 -1.15 2.88
CA PHE A 299 -18.56 -0.87 3.87
C PHE A 299 -19.04 0.09 4.95
N GLY A 300 -19.92 1.02 4.61
CA GLY A 300 -20.38 2.00 5.56
C GLY A 300 -21.68 2.68 5.15
N TYR A 301 -21.93 3.82 5.75
CA TYR A 301 -23.07 4.68 5.48
C TYR A 301 -22.78 6.10 5.95
N SER A 302 -23.47 7.07 5.38
CA SER A 302 -23.35 8.48 5.78
C SER A 302 -24.54 8.92 6.63
N TYR A 303 -24.26 9.75 7.63
CA TYR A 303 -25.25 10.43 8.44
C TYR A 303 -24.89 11.92 8.53
N THR A 304 -25.88 12.78 8.38
CA THR A 304 -25.70 14.22 8.57
C THR A 304 -26.19 14.61 9.96
N PRO A 305 -25.30 15.03 10.88
CA PRO A 305 -25.70 15.39 12.23
C PRO A 305 -26.72 16.50 12.27
N LYS A 306 -27.73 16.39 13.14
CA LYS A 306 -28.69 17.45 13.45
C LYS A 306 -28.11 18.38 14.54
N ALA A 307 -28.77 19.49 14.76
CA ALA A 307 -28.36 20.43 15.79
C ALA A 307 -28.29 19.75 17.18
N GLY A 308 -27.14 19.81 17.81
CA GLY A 308 -26.86 19.18 19.10
C GLY A 308 -26.34 17.75 19.04
N GLU A 309 -26.40 17.07 17.89
CA GLU A 309 -25.79 15.77 17.67
C GLU A 309 -24.31 15.95 17.29
N ARG A 310 -23.44 15.11 17.83
CA ARG A 310 -22.01 15.14 17.56
C ARG A 310 -21.36 13.79 17.81
N SER A 311 -20.21 13.56 17.19
CA SER A 311 -19.33 12.44 17.52
C SER A 311 -18.48 12.75 18.75
N GLU A 312 -18.20 11.71 19.52
CA GLU A 312 -17.42 11.78 20.76
C GLU A 312 -16.41 10.64 20.78
N TYR A 313 -15.14 10.95 21.14
CA TYR A 313 -14.03 10.00 21.11
C TYR A 313 -13.59 9.66 22.52
N TYR A 314 -13.59 8.37 22.86
CA TYR A 314 -13.34 7.88 24.21
C TYR A 314 -12.13 6.97 24.27
N LEU A 315 -11.29 7.20 25.27
CA LEU A 315 -10.36 6.21 25.82
C LEU A 315 -11.07 5.54 26.99
N TYR A 316 -11.34 4.24 26.90
CA TYR A 316 -11.97 3.51 28.00
C TYR A 316 -10.93 2.97 28.98
N GLY A 317 -11.17 3.19 30.26
CA GLY A 317 -10.28 2.76 31.33
C GLY A 317 -10.32 1.25 31.55
N LEU A 318 -9.15 0.62 31.55
CA LEU A 318 -8.98 -0.83 31.70
C LEU A 318 -8.04 -1.17 32.87
N PRO A 319 -8.35 -2.18 33.69
CA PRO A 319 -7.49 -2.56 34.79
C PRO A 319 -6.20 -3.21 34.28
N MET A 320 -5.10 -2.94 34.97
CA MET A 320 -3.78 -3.51 34.69
C MET A 320 -3.44 -4.72 35.57
N SER A 321 -4.37 -5.19 36.36
CA SER A 321 -4.18 -6.31 37.28
C SER A 321 -5.10 -7.46 36.93
N ASP A 322 -4.60 -8.69 37.05
CA ASP A 322 -5.38 -9.90 36.89
C ASP A 322 -6.31 -10.22 38.06
N GLY A 323 -6.44 -9.30 39.04
CA GLY A 323 -7.17 -9.53 40.29
C GLY A 323 -6.50 -10.54 41.22
N LYS A 324 -5.35 -11.10 40.86
CA LYS A 324 -4.57 -12.05 41.65
C LYS A 324 -3.28 -11.45 42.20
N GLY A 325 -3.11 -10.14 42.05
CA GLY A 325 -1.98 -9.40 42.56
C GLY A 325 -0.77 -9.32 41.64
N ASN A 326 -0.88 -9.78 40.38
CA ASN A 326 0.16 -9.57 39.40
C ASN A 326 -0.14 -8.29 38.60
N ASN A 327 0.82 -7.36 38.60
CA ASN A 327 0.74 -6.16 37.77
C ASN A 327 1.24 -6.51 36.38
N HIS A 328 0.42 -6.27 35.37
CA HIS A 328 0.80 -6.46 33.97
C HIS A 328 1.34 -5.18 33.37
N PRO A 329 2.28 -5.27 32.41
CA PRO A 329 2.90 -4.08 31.82
C PRO A 329 1.95 -3.29 30.91
N ASN A 330 0.79 -3.84 30.54
CA ASN A 330 -0.22 -3.14 29.74
C ASN A 330 -1.64 -3.54 30.16
N CYS A 331 -2.63 -2.75 29.75
CA CYS A 331 -4.06 -3.01 29.97
C CYS A 331 -4.79 -3.37 28.69
N GLY A 332 -4.06 -3.54 27.56
CA GLY A 332 -4.66 -3.67 26.24
C GLY A 332 -5.22 -2.36 25.70
N THR A 333 -5.75 -2.40 24.49
CA THR A 333 -6.33 -1.24 23.81
C THR A 333 -7.83 -1.36 23.68
N LEU A 334 -8.55 -0.32 24.12
CA LEU A 334 -10.00 -0.19 23.91
C LEU A 334 -10.35 1.30 23.77
N SER A 335 -10.73 1.67 22.57
CA SER A 335 -11.25 3.00 22.27
C SER A 335 -12.68 2.92 21.72
N VAL A 336 -13.50 3.90 22.00
CA VAL A 336 -14.88 3.96 21.55
C VAL A 336 -15.13 5.31 20.90
N ILE A 337 -15.73 5.29 19.72
CA ILE A 337 -16.21 6.49 19.05
C ILE A 337 -17.72 6.40 19.01
N LYS A 338 -18.40 7.26 19.74
CA LYS A 338 -19.83 7.44 19.60
C LYS A 338 -20.06 8.34 18.40
N CYS A 339 -20.77 7.86 17.39
CA CYS A 339 -21.17 8.64 16.24
C CYS A 339 -22.36 9.57 16.56
N ALA A 340 -22.58 10.58 15.72
CA ALA A 340 -23.67 11.53 15.92
C ALA A 340 -25.07 10.88 15.83
N ASP A 341 -25.22 9.72 15.18
CA ASP A 341 -26.46 8.93 15.12
C ASP A 341 -26.66 7.99 16.31
N ASN A 342 -25.86 8.15 17.37
CA ASN A 342 -25.80 7.32 18.58
C ASN A 342 -25.35 5.87 18.37
N SER A 343 -24.88 5.49 17.18
CA SER A 343 -24.14 4.24 17.02
C SER A 343 -22.71 4.37 17.56
N VAL A 344 -22.03 3.25 17.75
CA VAL A 344 -20.64 3.25 18.18
C VAL A 344 -19.72 2.52 17.19
N ILE A 345 -18.52 3.05 17.05
CA ILE A 345 -17.37 2.35 16.49
C ILE A 345 -16.50 1.96 17.67
N VAL A 346 -16.23 0.67 17.84
CA VAL A 346 -15.34 0.17 18.89
C VAL A 346 -14.03 -0.23 18.23
N ILE A 347 -12.90 0.16 18.81
CA ILE A 347 -11.57 -0.13 18.29
C ILE A 347 -10.82 -0.96 19.30
N ASP A 348 -10.46 -2.17 18.88
CA ASP A 348 -9.89 -3.24 19.69
C ASP A 348 -10.83 -3.67 20.85
N GLY A 349 -10.39 -4.55 21.73
CA GLY A 349 -11.23 -5.07 22.81
C GLY A 349 -10.52 -5.16 24.14
N GLY A 350 -9.21 -4.89 24.17
CA GLY A 350 -8.41 -5.08 25.36
C GLY A 350 -8.31 -6.55 25.80
N ALA A 351 -7.52 -6.81 26.71
CA ALA A 351 -7.32 -7.94 27.60
C ALA A 351 -5.97 -7.73 28.29
N TYR A 352 -5.58 -8.57 29.22
CA TYR A 352 -4.22 -8.56 29.73
C TYR A 352 -3.59 -9.95 29.68
N GLU A 353 -2.27 -9.98 29.45
CA GLU A 353 -1.48 -11.20 29.47
C GLU A 353 -0.90 -11.40 30.87
N GLY A 354 -1.03 -12.60 31.43
CA GLY A 354 -0.45 -13.01 32.69
C GLY A 354 0.47 -14.22 32.54
N ASP A 355 1.24 -14.55 33.59
CA ASP A 355 2.16 -15.70 33.65
C ASP A 355 1.51 -17.06 33.34
N GLY A 356 0.19 -17.14 33.25
CA GLY A 356 -0.60 -18.32 32.87
C GLY A 356 -1.24 -18.26 31.49
N GLY A 357 -0.90 -17.28 30.67
CA GLY A 357 -1.52 -16.98 29.38
C GLY A 357 -2.53 -15.84 29.46
N VAL A 358 -3.26 -15.59 28.36
CA VAL A 358 -4.23 -14.50 28.27
C VAL A 358 -5.35 -14.72 29.27
N GLN A 359 -5.63 -13.69 30.04
CA GLN A 359 -6.71 -13.67 31.01
C GLN A 359 -7.78 -12.67 30.56
N MET A 360 -9.02 -13.06 30.79
CA MET A 360 -10.18 -12.23 30.53
C MET A 360 -10.36 -11.21 31.65
N TYR A 361 -10.96 -10.09 31.29
CA TYR A 361 -11.51 -9.21 32.30
C TYR A 361 -12.55 -9.92 33.18
N SER A 362 -12.59 -9.53 34.43
CA SER A 362 -13.64 -10.00 35.33
C SER A 362 -15.03 -9.61 34.79
N LYS A 363 -16.05 -10.33 35.22
CA LYS A 363 -17.45 -9.98 34.89
C LYS A 363 -17.76 -8.53 35.25
N GLU A 364 -17.24 -8.05 36.38
CA GLU A 364 -17.42 -6.66 36.83
C GLU A 364 -16.89 -5.62 35.84
N VAL A 365 -15.70 -5.85 35.25
CA VAL A 365 -15.15 -4.98 34.21
C VAL A 365 -16.00 -5.01 32.95
N MET A 366 -16.46 -6.19 32.54
CA MET A 366 -17.33 -6.33 31.37
C MET A 366 -18.71 -5.71 31.58
N ASP A 367 -19.32 -5.88 32.77
CA ASP A 367 -20.59 -5.22 33.14
C ASP A 367 -20.45 -3.69 33.11
N ALA A 368 -19.33 -3.16 33.59
CA ALA A 368 -19.05 -1.73 33.57
C ALA A 368 -18.89 -1.19 32.14
N PHE A 369 -18.27 -1.94 31.25
CA PHE A 369 -18.15 -1.56 29.84
C PHE A 369 -19.51 -1.61 29.12
N ASP A 370 -20.33 -2.62 29.39
CA ASP A 370 -21.72 -2.71 28.89
C ASP A 370 -22.53 -1.49 29.34
N ALA A 371 -22.52 -1.18 30.63
CA ALA A 371 -23.20 0.00 31.17
C ALA A 371 -22.68 1.31 30.57
N PHE A 372 -21.36 1.43 30.36
CA PHE A 372 -20.77 2.60 29.71
C PHE A 372 -21.29 2.79 28.28
N LEU A 373 -21.35 1.74 27.46
CA LEU A 373 -21.87 1.83 26.09
C LEU A 373 -23.34 2.25 26.06
N HIS A 374 -24.18 1.69 26.97
CA HIS A 374 -25.58 2.11 27.14
C HIS A 374 -25.67 3.59 27.55
N GLN A 375 -24.82 4.04 28.48
CA GLN A 375 -24.80 5.41 28.97
C GLN A 375 -24.46 6.41 27.86
N ILE A 376 -23.36 6.20 27.13
CA ILE A 376 -22.91 7.17 26.12
C ILE A 376 -23.82 7.24 24.90
N THR A 377 -24.46 6.12 24.54
CA THR A 377 -25.41 6.07 23.42
C THR A 377 -26.81 6.52 23.81
N GLY A 378 -27.11 6.59 25.11
CA GLY A 378 -28.47 6.82 25.60
C GLY A 378 -29.44 5.66 25.33
N THR A 379 -28.91 4.47 25.03
CA THR A 379 -29.71 3.27 24.77
C THR A 379 -30.25 2.74 26.09
N PRO A 380 -31.59 2.60 26.29
CA PRO A 380 -32.16 2.07 27.52
C PRO A 380 -31.69 0.64 27.81
N GLU A 381 -31.66 0.27 29.09
CA GLU A 381 -31.42 -1.11 29.50
C GLU A 381 -32.49 -2.04 28.86
N GLY A 382 -32.05 -3.15 28.29
CA GLY A 382 -32.87 -4.11 27.57
C GLY A 382 -33.09 -3.79 26.08
N GLU A 383 -32.64 -2.64 25.60
CA GLU A 383 -32.54 -2.34 24.18
C GLU A 383 -31.14 -2.59 23.68
N LYS A 384 -30.98 -2.86 22.38
CA LYS A 384 -29.65 -3.16 21.81
C LYS A 384 -28.87 -1.89 21.47
N VAL A 385 -27.65 -1.81 21.94
CA VAL A 385 -26.69 -0.82 21.47
C VAL A 385 -26.27 -1.18 20.03
N ARG A 386 -26.33 -0.20 19.15
CA ARG A 386 -25.93 -0.36 17.75
C ARG A 386 -24.44 -0.16 17.61
N VAL A 387 -23.72 -1.26 17.36
CA VAL A 387 -22.29 -1.26 17.02
C VAL A 387 -22.17 -1.24 15.51
N SER A 388 -22.00 -0.03 14.95
CA SER A 388 -21.90 0.18 13.51
C SER A 388 -20.63 -0.40 12.92
N CYS A 389 -19.57 -0.46 13.72
CA CYS A 389 -18.30 -1.09 13.35
C CYS A 389 -17.53 -1.53 14.60
N TRP A 390 -17.00 -2.74 14.57
CA TRP A 390 -15.89 -3.13 15.46
C TRP A 390 -14.62 -3.23 14.63
N TYR A 391 -13.65 -2.35 14.90
CA TYR A 391 -12.40 -2.27 14.15
C TYR A 391 -11.29 -2.92 14.96
N LEU A 392 -10.54 -3.86 14.36
CA LEU A 392 -9.42 -4.52 15.01
C LEU A 392 -8.12 -4.12 14.32
N THR A 393 -7.19 -3.59 15.10
CA THR A 393 -5.89 -3.15 14.58
C THR A 393 -5.01 -4.33 14.19
N HIS A 394 -4.90 -5.33 15.05
CA HIS A 394 -4.17 -6.57 14.81
C HIS A 394 -4.68 -7.70 15.74
N TYR A 395 -4.04 -8.87 15.69
CA TYR A 395 -4.57 -10.08 16.33
C TYR A 395 -3.94 -10.43 17.68
N HIS A 396 -3.14 -9.56 18.31
CA HIS A 396 -2.67 -9.82 19.66
C HIS A 396 -3.82 -9.91 20.66
N ALA A 397 -3.59 -10.69 21.70
CA ALA A 397 -4.62 -11.02 22.66
C ALA A 397 -5.18 -9.79 23.38
N ASP A 398 -4.33 -8.88 23.77
CA ASP A 398 -4.66 -7.62 24.43
C ASP A 398 -5.34 -6.59 23.51
N HIS A 399 -5.63 -6.96 22.26
CA HIS A 399 -6.46 -6.22 21.31
C HIS A 399 -7.74 -6.95 20.93
N VAL A 400 -7.70 -8.28 20.83
CA VAL A 400 -8.81 -9.08 20.25
C VAL A 400 -9.56 -9.89 21.30
N TYR A 401 -8.91 -10.31 22.37
CA TYR A 401 -9.49 -11.31 23.26
C TYR A 401 -10.69 -10.77 24.03
N GLY A 402 -10.59 -9.56 24.57
CA GLY A 402 -11.71 -8.91 25.28
C GLY A 402 -12.92 -8.69 24.37
N PHE A 403 -12.71 -8.33 23.09
CA PHE A 403 -13.76 -8.25 22.09
C PHE A 403 -14.55 -9.56 21.95
N LEU A 404 -13.85 -10.68 21.78
CA LEU A 404 -14.50 -11.98 21.56
C LEU A 404 -15.35 -12.39 22.78
N GLU A 405 -14.80 -12.27 23.96
CA GLU A 405 -15.48 -12.69 25.17
C GLU A 405 -16.61 -11.74 25.57
N PHE A 406 -16.45 -10.44 25.34
CA PHE A 406 -17.51 -9.47 25.57
C PHE A 406 -18.71 -9.73 24.65
N LEU A 407 -18.50 -9.86 23.36
CA LEU A 407 -19.60 -10.14 22.42
C LEU A 407 -20.25 -11.50 22.65
N LYS A 408 -19.49 -12.47 23.15
CA LYS A 408 -20.05 -13.77 23.54
C LYS A 408 -20.94 -13.68 24.78
N ALA A 409 -20.50 -12.91 25.78
CA ALA A 409 -21.22 -12.77 27.06
C ALA A 409 -22.47 -11.87 26.93
N TYR A 410 -22.40 -10.81 26.14
CA TYR A 410 -23.43 -9.77 26.03
C TYR A 410 -24.13 -9.73 24.66
N ASN A 411 -24.18 -10.84 23.95
CA ASN A 411 -24.71 -10.91 22.58
C ASN A 411 -26.16 -10.40 22.44
N ALA A 412 -26.96 -10.49 23.50
CA ALA A 412 -28.35 -9.99 23.52
C ALA A 412 -28.44 -8.46 23.52
N ASN A 413 -27.37 -7.77 23.96
CA ASN A 413 -27.35 -6.33 24.19
C ASN A 413 -26.86 -5.54 22.95
N TYR A 414 -26.40 -6.23 21.90
CA TYR A 414 -25.72 -5.56 20.78
C TYR A 414 -26.30 -5.96 19.42
N GLU A 415 -26.39 -4.96 18.54
CA GLU A 415 -26.52 -5.14 17.10
C GLU A 415 -25.18 -4.83 16.45
N LEU A 416 -24.45 -5.87 16.04
CA LEU A 416 -23.15 -5.74 15.39
C LEU A 416 -23.33 -5.75 13.87
N GLU A 417 -23.07 -4.61 13.22
CA GLU A 417 -23.26 -4.48 11.77
C GLU A 417 -22.04 -4.89 10.96
N ARG A 418 -20.84 -4.51 11.42
CA ARG A 418 -19.59 -4.70 10.69
C ARG A 418 -18.45 -5.04 11.63
N ILE A 419 -17.52 -5.83 11.12
CA ILE A 419 -16.17 -5.97 11.66
C ILE A 419 -15.19 -5.60 10.56
N MET A 420 -14.23 -4.76 10.90
CA MET A 420 -13.17 -4.32 10.00
C MET A 420 -11.82 -4.72 10.55
N ALA A 421 -11.01 -5.35 9.72
CA ALA A 421 -9.65 -5.73 10.06
C ALA A 421 -8.84 -6.05 8.80
N ASN A 422 -7.52 -6.07 8.91
CA ASN A 422 -6.64 -6.69 7.93
C ASN A 422 -5.63 -7.58 8.65
N ILE A 423 -6.00 -8.83 8.85
CA ILE A 423 -5.22 -9.83 9.57
C ILE A 423 -4.52 -10.75 8.56
N PRO A 424 -3.19 -10.94 8.67
CA PRO A 424 -2.45 -11.79 7.75
C PRO A 424 -2.84 -13.26 7.88
N THR A 425 -2.83 -13.97 6.75
CA THR A 425 -3.03 -15.43 6.74
C THR A 425 -1.75 -16.14 7.16
N ALA A 426 -1.88 -17.28 7.82
CA ALA A 426 -0.74 -18.10 8.21
C ALA A 426 0.06 -18.68 7.04
N ASN A 427 -0.50 -18.71 5.85
CA ASN A 427 0.13 -19.26 4.65
C ASN A 427 0.55 -18.15 3.66
N CYS A 428 0.64 -16.90 4.11
CA CYS A 428 1.24 -15.85 3.30
C CYS A 428 2.67 -16.23 2.90
N GLY A 429 2.88 -16.66 1.67
CA GLY A 429 4.21 -16.73 1.09
C GLY A 429 4.90 -18.09 0.98
N GLY A 430 4.18 -19.20 0.96
CA GLY A 430 4.75 -20.49 0.56
C GLY A 430 5.42 -21.30 1.68
N THR A 431 6.40 -22.12 1.39
CA THR A 431 6.94 -23.19 2.24
C THR A 431 7.62 -22.79 3.55
N ALA A 432 7.80 -21.50 3.83
CA ALA A 432 8.29 -20.99 5.10
C ALA A 432 7.22 -20.09 5.71
N ASN A 433 6.71 -20.46 6.88
CA ASN A 433 5.81 -19.61 7.64
C ASN A 433 6.48 -18.23 7.84
N PRO A 434 5.98 -17.13 7.24
CA PRO A 434 6.60 -15.82 7.36
C PRO A 434 6.35 -15.20 8.74
N PHE A 435 5.41 -15.75 9.51
CA PHE A 435 5.03 -15.25 10.82
C PHE A 435 5.72 -16.03 11.94
N PRO A 436 5.97 -15.38 13.08
CA PRO A 436 6.44 -16.06 14.28
C PRO A 436 5.53 -17.24 14.66
N THR A 437 6.07 -18.22 15.33
CA THR A 437 5.34 -19.43 15.78
C THR A 437 4.14 -19.09 16.67
N GLU A 438 4.17 -17.93 17.33
CA GLU A 438 3.08 -17.38 18.13
C GLU A 438 1.80 -17.16 17.31
N VAL A 439 1.92 -16.65 16.09
CA VAL A 439 0.78 -16.41 15.20
C VAL A 439 0.05 -17.69 14.87
N THR A 440 0.77 -18.79 14.64
CA THR A 440 0.16 -20.04 14.23
C THR A 440 -0.67 -20.69 15.34
N ASN A 441 -0.30 -20.53 16.59
CA ASN A 441 -1.00 -21.19 17.70
C ASN A 441 -2.14 -20.34 18.29
N TRP A 442 -2.00 -19.02 18.32
CA TRP A 442 -2.91 -18.09 19.00
C TRP A 442 -3.93 -17.46 18.07
N ALA A 443 -3.49 -16.89 16.98
CA ALA A 443 -4.36 -16.26 16.00
C ALA A 443 -5.40 -17.25 15.44
N TYR A 444 -5.01 -18.49 15.25
CA TYR A 444 -5.95 -19.52 14.78
C TYR A 444 -7.07 -19.81 15.77
N ARG A 445 -6.74 -19.99 17.03
CA ARG A 445 -7.76 -20.26 18.06
C ARG A 445 -8.71 -19.08 18.21
N MET A 446 -8.19 -17.86 18.12
CA MET A 446 -9.02 -16.66 18.16
C MET A 446 -9.89 -16.53 16.90
N LEU A 447 -9.32 -16.78 15.74
CA LEU A 447 -10.06 -16.78 14.47
C LEU A 447 -11.12 -17.89 14.42
N GLU A 448 -10.87 -19.07 14.98
CA GLU A 448 -11.89 -20.11 15.13
C GLU A 448 -13.05 -19.68 16.02
N GLN A 449 -12.76 -19.06 17.17
CA GLN A 449 -13.78 -18.50 18.07
C GLN A 449 -14.58 -17.40 17.39
N TRP A 450 -13.90 -16.51 16.69
CA TRP A 450 -14.52 -15.44 15.90
C TRP A 450 -15.46 -16.00 14.83
N ASN A 451 -14.98 -16.95 14.04
CA ASN A 451 -15.78 -17.60 13.02
C ASN A 451 -17.04 -18.24 13.60
N TYR A 452 -16.91 -18.89 14.77
CA TYR A 452 -18.05 -19.44 15.51
C TYR A 452 -19.02 -18.33 15.96
N LEU A 453 -18.49 -17.25 16.53
CA LEU A 453 -19.26 -16.12 17.05
C LEU A 453 -20.05 -15.42 15.93
N LEU A 454 -19.37 -15.11 14.84
CA LEU A 454 -20.00 -14.45 13.69
C LEU A 454 -21.09 -15.28 13.03
N LYS A 455 -20.81 -16.56 12.78
CA LYS A 455 -21.77 -17.43 12.09
C LYS A 455 -22.99 -17.77 12.94
N SER A 456 -22.82 -17.92 14.24
CA SER A 456 -23.90 -18.38 15.13
C SER A 456 -24.66 -17.22 15.78
N THR A 457 -23.97 -16.14 16.13
CA THR A 457 -24.53 -15.05 16.95
C THR A 457 -24.87 -13.81 16.14
N TYR A 458 -24.03 -13.47 15.18
CA TYR A 458 -24.18 -12.28 14.34
C TYR A 458 -24.20 -12.63 12.84
N PRO A 459 -25.24 -13.38 12.38
CA PRO A 459 -25.28 -13.89 11.02
C PRO A 459 -25.35 -12.81 9.93
N ASN A 460 -25.77 -11.60 10.30
CA ASN A 460 -25.89 -10.45 9.39
C ASN A 460 -24.68 -9.50 9.47
N CYS A 461 -23.72 -9.77 10.36
CA CYS A 461 -22.52 -8.96 10.48
C CYS A 461 -21.66 -9.11 9.22
N LYS A 462 -21.23 -7.98 8.67
CA LYS A 462 -20.34 -7.92 7.50
C LYS A 462 -18.89 -7.94 7.97
N GLU A 463 -18.14 -8.86 7.42
CA GLU A 463 -16.69 -8.93 7.63
C GLU A 463 -15.98 -8.20 6.49
N ILE A 464 -15.29 -7.12 6.79
CA ILE A 464 -14.64 -6.27 5.81
C ILE A 464 -13.14 -6.32 6.03
N LYS A 465 -12.41 -6.81 5.03
CA LYS A 465 -10.98 -6.65 4.98
C LYS A 465 -10.66 -5.27 4.42
N VAL A 466 -9.94 -4.47 5.21
CA VAL A 466 -9.56 -3.11 4.83
C VAL A 466 -8.18 -3.07 4.20
N HIS A 467 -7.95 -2.12 3.29
CA HIS A 467 -6.67 -1.93 2.59
C HIS A 467 -6.19 -0.49 2.73
N ALA A 468 -4.87 -0.30 2.78
CA ALA A 468 -4.29 1.03 2.90
C ALA A 468 -4.62 1.91 1.69
N GLY A 469 -5.21 3.06 1.98
CA GLY A 469 -5.74 4.00 0.98
C GLY A 469 -7.26 4.05 0.91
N GLN A 470 -7.98 3.11 1.55
CA GLN A 470 -9.44 3.19 1.67
C GLN A 470 -9.84 4.27 2.66
N LYS A 471 -10.91 4.97 2.33
CA LYS A 471 -11.63 5.89 3.21
C LYS A 471 -13.06 5.41 3.34
N ILE A 472 -13.45 5.00 4.54
CA ILE A 472 -14.74 4.37 4.80
C ILE A 472 -15.56 5.29 5.68
N GLN A 473 -16.78 5.63 5.25
CA GLN A 473 -17.69 6.48 6.01
C GLN A 473 -18.58 5.63 6.91
N ILE A 474 -18.55 5.88 8.22
CA ILE A 474 -19.47 5.30 9.21
C ILE A 474 -20.18 6.46 9.91
N ALA A 475 -21.47 6.61 9.66
CA ALA A 475 -22.25 7.76 10.09
C ALA A 475 -21.61 9.11 9.67
N ASP A 476 -21.26 9.97 10.62
CA ASP A 476 -20.56 11.24 10.42
C ASP A 476 -19.03 11.13 10.54
N VAL A 477 -18.50 9.91 10.74
CA VAL A 477 -17.08 9.65 10.97
C VAL A 477 -16.47 8.93 9.77
N SER A 478 -15.33 9.38 9.27
CA SER A 478 -14.52 8.65 8.29
C SER A 478 -13.40 7.87 8.95
N LEU A 479 -13.14 6.67 8.44
CA LEU A 479 -12.01 5.82 8.76
C LEU A 479 -11.06 5.81 7.56
N ASP A 480 -9.96 6.55 7.65
CA ASP A 480 -8.93 6.60 6.63
C ASP A 480 -7.88 5.54 6.96
N VAL A 481 -7.83 4.46 6.19
CA VAL A 481 -6.86 3.37 6.40
C VAL A 481 -5.50 3.79 5.86
N ILE A 482 -4.59 4.13 6.78
CA ILE A 482 -3.26 4.67 6.45
C ILE A 482 -2.28 3.55 6.08
N TYR A 483 -2.34 2.44 6.79
CA TYR A 483 -1.37 1.36 6.67
C TYR A 483 -1.99 0.02 7.03
N THR A 484 -1.56 -1.03 6.35
CA THR A 484 -1.80 -2.42 6.70
C THR A 484 -0.49 -3.23 6.57
N HIS A 485 -0.46 -4.45 7.10
CA HIS A 485 0.70 -5.34 6.98
C HIS A 485 1.11 -5.59 5.51
N GLU A 486 0.18 -5.45 4.57
CA GLU A 486 0.44 -5.61 3.14
C GLU A 486 1.49 -4.61 2.62
N ASP A 487 1.67 -3.49 3.32
CA ASP A 487 2.66 -2.46 2.99
C ASP A 487 4.10 -2.87 3.34
N LEU A 488 4.29 -3.78 4.29
CA LEU A 488 5.60 -4.32 4.63
C LEU A 488 6.01 -5.54 3.81
N LEU A 489 5.08 -6.21 3.14
CA LEU A 489 5.41 -7.36 2.32
C LEU A 489 6.50 -7.01 1.30
N SER A 490 7.59 -7.75 1.32
CA SER A 490 8.72 -7.53 0.43
C SER A 490 8.58 -8.34 -0.86
N ASN A 491 9.30 -7.94 -1.92
CA ASN A 491 9.39 -8.70 -3.16
C ASN A 491 9.95 -10.14 -3.00
N LYS A 492 10.42 -10.50 -1.79
CA LYS A 492 10.90 -11.85 -1.46
C LYS A 492 9.85 -12.75 -0.82
N ALA A 493 8.58 -12.38 -0.88
CA ALA A 493 7.45 -13.13 -0.30
C ALA A 493 7.59 -13.41 1.21
N ARG A 494 8.21 -12.50 1.94
CA ARG A 494 8.37 -12.59 3.39
C ARG A 494 7.96 -11.28 4.04
N PHE A 495 7.42 -11.38 5.23
CA PHE A 495 7.32 -10.25 6.13
C PHE A 495 8.73 -9.67 6.32
N SER A 496 8.88 -8.35 6.23
CA SER A 496 10.18 -7.71 6.47
C SER A 496 10.54 -7.64 7.94
N SER A 497 9.56 -7.87 8.83
CA SER A 497 9.69 -7.92 10.27
C SER A 497 9.30 -9.30 10.80
N SER A 498 9.93 -9.72 11.90
CA SER A 498 9.54 -10.89 12.69
C SER A 498 8.56 -10.54 13.82
N ASP A 499 8.22 -9.25 13.96
CA ASP A 499 7.33 -8.75 15.00
C ASP A 499 5.89 -8.73 14.49
N SER A 500 4.99 -9.43 15.17
CA SER A 500 3.57 -9.45 14.86
C SER A 500 2.87 -8.10 15.06
N ASN A 501 3.46 -7.20 15.85
CA ASN A 501 2.99 -5.83 16.01
C ASN A 501 3.05 -5.04 14.69
N ASP A 502 3.96 -5.38 13.79
CA ASP A 502 4.02 -4.81 12.44
C ASP A 502 2.80 -5.16 11.57
N THR A 503 1.94 -6.06 12.04
CA THR A 503 0.67 -6.37 11.38
C THR A 503 -0.43 -5.38 11.73
N SER A 504 -0.19 -4.45 12.65
CA SER A 504 -1.16 -3.42 13.04
C SER A 504 -1.63 -2.60 11.86
N THR A 505 -2.93 -2.50 11.72
CA THR A 505 -3.55 -1.54 10.81
C THR A 505 -3.56 -0.17 11.47
N VAL A 506 -2.98 0.82 10.80
CA VAL A 506 -3.02 2.22 11.25
C VAL A 506 -4.19 2.92 10.59
N VAL A 507 -5.05 3.54 11.39
CA VAL A 507 -6.25 4.22 10.90
C VAL A 507 -6.35 5.63 11.47
N ARG A 508 -6.69 6.59 10.61
CA ARG A 508 -7.04 7.95 10.99
C ARG A 508 -8.55 8.09 11.00
N VAL A 509 -9.08 8.44 12.14
CA VAL A 509 -10.51 8.66 12.35
C VAL A 509 -10.77 10.16 12.30
N ASP A 510 -11.78 10.60 11.53
CA ASP A 510 -12.05 12.02 11.31
C ASP A 510 -13.56 12.28 11.16
N ASN A 511 -14.10 13.20 11.95
CA ASN A 511 -15.50 13.65 11.82
C ASN A 511 -15.62 15.04 11.15
N GLY A 512 -14.54 15.52 10.53
CA GLY A 512 -14.47 16.84 9.90
C GLY A 512 -14.25 18.01 10.86
N GLN A 513 -14.28 17.78 12.18
CA GLN A 513 -14.02 18.79 13.21
C GLN A 513 -12.87 18.38 14.15
N MET A 514 -12.67 17.10 14.34
CA MET A 514 -11.67 16.50 15.20
C MET A 514 -11.19 15.19 14.58
N SER A 515 -9.90 14.94 14.64
CA SER A 515 -9.28 13.75 14.09
C SER A 515 -8.41 13.02 15.10
N MET A 516 -8.35 11.68 15.00
CA MET A 516 -7.51 10.83 15.84
C MET A 516 -6.73 9.83 15.00
N MET A 517 -5.42 9.79 15.20
CA MET A 517 -4.54 8.76 14.63
C MET A 517 -4.42 7.60 15.61
N ILE A 518 -4.80 6.41 15.17
CA ILE A 518 -4.69 5.17 15.93
C ILE A 518 -3.56 4.36 15.32
N LEU A 519 -2.49 4.19 16.09
CA LEU A 519 -1.27 3.53 15.61
C LEU A 519 -1.26 2.02 15.90
N GLY A 520 -2.26 1.49 16.67
CA GLY A 520 -2.21 0.11 17.15
C GLY A 520 -0.89 -0.16 17.87
N ASP A 521 -0.24 -1.25 17.57
CA ASP A 521 1.07 -1.61 18.11
C ASP A 521 2.21 -1.44 17.09
N ALA A 522 2.06 -0.47 16.20
CA ALA A 522 3.03 -0.19 15.14
C ALA A 522 4.47 -0.11 15.66
N SER A 523 5.37 -0.83 15.00
CA SER A 523 6.81 -0.80 15.29
C SER A 523 7.53 0.30 14.51
N GLN A 524 8.84 0.38 14.71
CA GLN A 524 9.71 1.28 13.97
C GLN A 524 9.72 0.97 12.45
N ALA A 525 9.53 -0.29 12.06
CA ALA A 525 9.45 -0.66 10.65
C ALA A 525 8.16 -0.12 10.00
N THR A 526 7.03 -0.25 10.70
CA THR A 526 5.74 0.33 10.30
C THR A 526 5.83 1.85 10.21
N GLU A 527 6.35 2.53 11.24
CA GLU A 527 6.55 3.97 11.25
C GLU A 527 7.39 4.45 10.06
N SER A 528 8.54 3.79 9.84
CA SER A 528 9.43 4.14 8.74
C SER A 528 8.76 3.98 7.38
N LYS A 529 7.89 2.98 7.23
CA LYS A 529 7.14 2.77 5.98
C LYS A 529 6.09 3.86 5.78
N ILE A 530 5.30 4.19 6.82
CA ILE A 530 4.26 5.22 6.77
C ILE A 530 4.89 6.58 6.38
N ARG A 531 5.95 6.99 7.05
CA ARG A 531 6.66 8.26 6.80
C ARG A 531 7.33 8.37 5.44
N ARG A 532 7.57 7.26 4.76
CA ARG A 532 8.02 7.25 3.36
C ARG A 532 6.90 7.45 2.37
N ILE A 533 5.69 7.04 2.71
CA ILE A 533 4.50 7.15 1.86
C ILE A 533 3.84 8.52 2.05
N TYR A 534 3.64 8.93 3.30
CA TYR A 534 2.80 10.06 3.68
C TYR A 534 3.58 11.18 4.36
N THR A 535 3.07 12.38 4.23
CA THR A 535 3.55 13.60 4.89
C THR A 535 2.52 14.10 5.92
N GLU A 536 2.81 15.24 6.56
CA GLU A 536 1.87 15.93 7.45
C GLU A 536 0.48 16.13 6.81
N ALA A 537 0.41 16.36 5.50
CA ALA A 537 -0.85 16.61 4.80
C ALA A 537 -1.89 15.50 5.01
N THR A 538 -1.46 14.23 5.08
CA THR A 538 -2.32 13.07 5.34
C THR A 538 -2.34 12.66 6.81
N LEU A 539 -1.22 12.80 7.53
CA LEU A 539 -1.05 12.23 8.87
C LEU A 539 -1.50 13.16 10.00
N LYS A 540 -1.62 14.47 9.76
CA LYS A 540 -2.00 15.42 10.80
C LYS A 540 -3.30 15.04 11.49
N SER A 541 -3.26 14.99 12.83
CA SER A 541 -4.39 14.61 13.67
C SER A 541 -4.33 15.30 15.02
N ASP A 542 -5.51 15.69 15.54
CA ASP A 542 -5.62 16.40 16.82
C ASP A 542 -5.29 15.51 18.00
N ILE A 543 -5.60 14.22 17.88
CA ILE A 543 -5.46 13.20 18.92
C ILE A 543 -4.58 12.07 18.37
N VAL A 544 -3.75 11.49 19.22
CA VAL A 544 -3.01 10.26 18.91
C VAL A 544 -3.27 9.20 19.97
N GLN A 545 -3.50 7.95 19.55
CA GLN A 545 -3.27 6.77 20.36
C GLN A 545 -1.85 6.31 20.05
N PRO A 546 -0.90 6.48 21.00
CA PRO A 546 0.50 6.11 20.81
C PRO A 546 0.66 4.61 20.60
N ALA A 547 1.59 4.23 19.72
CA ALA A 547 1.81 2.84 19.39
C ALA A 547 2.23 1.99 20.60
N HIS A 548 1.77 0.74 20.61
CA HIS A 548 2.24 -0.35 21.46
C HIS A 548 2.24 0.04 22.94
N HIS A 549 1.11 0.55 23.43
CA HIS A 549 0.91 0.96 24.83
C HIS A 549 2.01 1.88 25.38
N LEU A 550 2.68 2.63 24.50
CA LEU A 550 3.88 3.41 24.82
C LEU A 550 5.08 2.55 25.29
N ILE A 551 4.99 1.20 25.19
CA ILE A 551 6.05 0.27 25.62
C ILE A 551 7.22 0.28 24.62
N TYR A 552 6.93 0.20 23.32
CA TYR A 552 7.88 0.28 22.21
C TYR A 552 7.58 1.44 21.28
N ALA A 553 7.04 2.51 21.87
CA ALA A 553 6.49 3.60 21.08
C ALA A 553 7.48 4.20 20.11
N VAL A 554 6.98 4.45 18.92
CA VAL A 554 7.62 5.23 17.88
C VAL A 554 7.21 6.68 18.03
N PHE A 555 8.14 7.60 17.88
CA PHE A 555 7.90 9.02 18.13
C PHE A 555 8.22 9.92 16.95
N ASP A 556 8.97 9.43 15.98
CA ASP A 556 9.36 10.29 14.86
C ASP A 556 8.15 10.68 14.00
N ILE A 557 7.13 9.81 13.93
CA ILE A 557 5.86 10.09 13.24
C ILE A 557 5.04 11.23 13.89
N PHE A 558 5.31 11.56 15.15
CA PHE A 558 4.62 12.68 15.82
C PHE A 558 4.95 14.03 15.20
N ASN A 559 6.07 14.13 14.45
CA ASN A 559 6.41 15.34 13.70
C ASN A 559 5.40 15.60 12.56
N GLU A 560 4.85 14.53 11.99
CA GLU A 560 3.84 14.61 10.92
C GLU A 560 2.41 14.61 11.49
N ILE A 561 2.15 13.88 12.59
CA ILE A 561 0.82 13.84 13.23
C ILE A 561 0.53 15.18 13.93
N GLN A 562 1.49 15.78 14.62
CA GLN A 562 1.36 17.02 15.39
C GLN A 562 0.18 17.03 16.38
N PRO A 563 0.04 16.01 17.24
CA PRO A 563 -1.12 15.86 18.09
C PRO A 563 -1.15 16.88 19.22
N THR A 564 -2.35 17.34 19.57
CA THR A 564 -2.61 18.16 20.76
C THR A 564 -2.94 17.31 21.97
N TYR A 565 -3.56 16.14 21.74
CA TYR A 565 -3.98 15.20 22.78
C TYR A 565 -3.37 13.82 22.55
N ALA A 566 -3.09 13.09 23.65
CA ALA A 566 -2.66 11.71 23.62
C ALA A 566 -3.56 10.83 24.49
N LEU A 567 -4.13 9.77 23.90
CA LEU A 567 -4.92 8.74 24.57
C LEU A 567 -4.06 7.48 24.73
N VAL A 568 -3.46 7.31 25.89
CA VAL A 568 -2.41 6.31 26.16
C VAL A 568 -3.02 5.05 26.76
N THR A 569 -2.87 3.93 26.12
CA THR A 569 -3.39 2.62 26.57
C THR A 569 -2.47 1.96 27.61
N GLN A 570 -2.10 2.71 28.66
CA GLN A 570 -1.17 2.32 29.72
C GLN A 570 -1.53 3.03 31.02
N ALA A 571 -0.90 2.67 32.14
CA ALA A 571 -1.02 3.39 33.40
C ALA A 571 0.17 4.33 33.67
N THR A 572 -0.12 5.47 34.29
CA THR A 572 0.87 6.50 34.59
C THR A 572 1.98 5.96 35.52
N GLU A 573 1.65 5.11 36.47
CA GLU A 573 2.59 4.55 37.44
C GLU A 573 3.64 3.65 36.78
N ILE A 574 3.20 2.86 35.80
CA ILE A 574 4.12 2.04 35.01
C ILE A 574 5.03 2.94 34.17
N MET A 575 4.46 3.95 33.54
CA MET A 575 5.23 4.86 32.68
C MET A 575 6.23 5.72 33.50
N GLN A 576 5.91 6.02 34.74
CA GLN A 576 6.83 6.74 35.66
C GLN A 576 7.80 5.83 36.39
N SER A 577 7.63 4.51 36.32
CA SER A 577 8.54 3.56 36.94
C SER A 577 9.95 3.64 36.32
N GLY A 578 10.94 3.32 37.13
CA GLY A 578 12.33 3.19 36.67
C GLY A 578 12.61 1.90 35.90
N SER A 579 11.60 1.08 35.65
CA SER A 579 11.74 -0.19 34.93
C SER A 579 12.26 0.02 33.51
N THR A 580 13.10 -0.90 33.05
CA THR A 580 13.71 -0.87 31.71
C THR A 580 13.28 -2.10 30.93
N LEU A 581 13.04 -1.89 29.64
CA LEU A 581 12.84 -2.97 28.70
C LEU A 581 14.19 -3.36 28.07
N PRO A 582 14.49 -4.64 27.88
CA PRO A 582 15.73 -5.08 27.26
C PRO A 582 15.95 -4.39 25.89
N GLY A 583 17.06 -3.65 25.77
CA GLY A 583 17.45 -2.98 24.52
C GLY A 583 16.65 -1.73 24.13
N GLN A 584 15.71 -1.25 24.98
CA GLN A 584 14.73 -0.22 24.56
C GLN A 584 14.68 1.03 25.45
N GLY A 585 15.48 1.12 26.49
CA GLY A 585 15.42 2.22 27.44
C GLY A 585 14.30 2.09 28.50
N SER A 586 14.11 3.11 29.33
CA SER A 586 13.15 3.05 30.42
C SER A 586 11.75 3.51 29.99
N TYR A 587 10.72 3.03 30.68
CA TYR A 587 9.36 3.56 30.55
C TYR A 587 9.32 5.06 30.84
N LYS A 588 10.05 5.51 31.83
CA LYS A 588 10.15 6.92 32.21
C LYS A 588 10.71 7.79 31.09
N ASP A 589 11.67 7.30 30.32
CA ASP A 589 12.22 8.07 29.19
C ASP A 589 11.17 8.26 28.09
N ARG A 590 10.34 7.24 27.83
CA ARG A 590 9.24 7.34 26.87
C ARG A 590 8.14 8.25 27.35
N TYR A 591 7.77 8.15 28.63
CA TYR A 591 6.83 9.08 29.24
C TYR A 591 7.32 10.53 29.10
N ASN A 592 8.57 10.80 29.47
CA ASN A 592 9.16 12.13 29.33
C ASN A 592 9.18 12.59 27.87
N LYS A 593 9.46 11.70 26.93
CA LYS A 593 9.43 12.02 25.51
C LYS A 593 8.01 12.39 25.05
N LEU A 594 6.99 11.62 25.48
CA LEU A 594 5.59 11.93 25.17
C LEU A 594 5.19 13.30 25.68
N ILE A 595 5.40 13.60 26.96
CA ILE A 595 4.97 14.88 27.57
C ILE A 595 5.78 16.09 27.11
N ASN A 596 6.90 15.88 26.40
CA ASN A 596 7.60 16.94 25.68
C ASN A 596 7.01 17.21 24.30
N LEU A 597 6.26 16.25 23.73
CA LEU A 597 5.60 16.37 22.43
C LEU A 597 4.13 16.78 22.57
N VAL A 598 3.47 16.30 23.62
CA VAL A 598 2.07 16.60 23.96
C VAL A 598 2.03 17.08 25.41
N ALA A 599 1.42 18.24 25.64
CA ALA A 599 1.31 18.79 27.00
C ALA A 599 0.72 17.76 27.98
N ARG A 600 1.31 17.65 29.18
CA ARG A 600 0.94 16.60 30.16
C ARG A 600 -0.56 16.60 30.49
N GLU A 601 -1.16 17.77 30.62
CA GLU A 601 -2.60 17.95 30.89
C GLU A 601 -3.50 17.45 29.78
N ASN A 602 -2.96 17.20 28.59
CA ASN A 602 -3.66 16.64 27.42
C ASN A 602 -3.31 15.15 27.20
N CYS A 603 -2.58 14.52 28.12
CA CYS A 603 -2.25 13.09 28.07
C CYS A 603 -3.11 12.33 29.08
N TYR A 604 -3.96 11.45 28.59
CA TYR A 604 -4.86 10.59 29.39
C TYR A 604 -4.44 9.13 29.30
N PHE A 605 -4.60 8.41 30.42
CA PHE A 605 -4.05 7.06 30.57
C PHE A 605 -5.13 6.05 30.94
N ALA A 606 -5.37 5.06 30.07
CA ALA A 606 -6.42 4.04 30.23
C ALA A 606 -6.29 3.23 31.54
N GLY A 607 -5.09 3.01 32.04
CA GLY A 607 -4.89 2.33 33.34
C GLY A 607 -5.31 3.15 34.57
N ASN A 608 -5.69 4.42 34.40
CA ASN A 608 -6.04 5.33 35.49
C ASN A 608 -7.43 5.94 35.37
N GLU A 609 -7.96 6.07 34.13
CA GLU A 609 -9.14 6.90 33.88
C GLU A 609 -9.88 6.49 32.60
N THR A 610 -11.15 6.83 32.52
CA THR A 610 -11.92 6.88 31.28
C THR A 610 -12.15 8.33 30.89
N VAL A 611 -11.79 8.72 29.67
CA VAL A 611 -11.95 10.08 29.18
C VAL A 611 -12.66 10.13 27.84
N GLY A 612 -13.51 11.13 27.64
CA GLY A 612 -14.21 11.42 26.37
C GLY A 612 -13.91 12.84 25.90
N LEU A 613 -13.58 12.96 24.63
CA LEU A 613 -13.28 14.22 23.94
C LEU A 613 -14.33 14.50 22.85
N ALA A 614 -14.74 15.74 22.73
CA ALA A 614 -15.60 16.19 21.64
C ALA A 614 -15.33 17.65 21.28
N VAL A 615 -15.82 18.05 20.13
CA VAL A 615 -15.80 19.48 19.75
C VAL A 615 -17.00 20.20 20.36
N VAL A 616 -16.71 21.20 21.20
CA VAL A 616 -17.69 22.06 21.84
C VAL A 616 -17.32 23.51 21.48
N ASN A 617 -18.26 24.24 20.85
CA ASN A 617 -18.01 25.62 20.42
C ASN A 617 -16.74 25.81 19.57
N GLY A 618 -16.42 24.82 18.71
CA GLY A 618 -15.26 24.86 17.82
C GLY A 618 -13.92 24.54 18.49
N LYS A 619 -13.93 24.00 19.72
CA LYS A 619 -12.74 23.56 20.45
C LYS A 619 -12.91 22.12 20.93
N ILE A 620 -11.83 21.38 20.94
CA ILE A 620 -11.82 20.06 21.57
C ILE A 620 -11.82 20.24 23.09
N GLU A 621 -12.80 19.65 23.74
CA GLU A 621 -13.00 19.70 25.18
C GLU A 621 -13.18 18.31 25.76
N VAL A 622 -12.80 18.14 27.03
CA VAL A 622 -13.12 16.94 27.81
C VAL A 622 -14.60 17.02 28.21
N ILE A 623 -15.40 16.10 27.68
CA ILE A 623 -16.85 16.04 27.94
C ILE A 623 -17.24 14.94 28.93
N TYR A 624 -16.34 14.00 29.15
CA TYR A 624 -16.50 12.87 30.06
C TYR A 624 -15.16 12.58 30.73
N HIS A 625 -15.16 12.44 32.05
CA HIS A 625 -13.96 12.09 32.78
C HIS A 625 -14.32 11.35 34.07
N VAL A 626 -13.86 10.13 34.18
CA VAL A 626 -14.01 9.30 35.39
C VAL A 626 -12.62 8.83 35.80
N GLU A 627 -12.17 9.32 36.95
CA GLU A 627 -10.94 8.86 37.61
C GLU A 627 -11.14 7.47 38.24
N GLY A 628 -10.11 6.63 38.16
CA GLY A 628 -10.19 5.25 38.58
C GLY A 628 -10.67 4.31 37.50
N VAL A 629 -10.43 3.03 37.66
CA VAL A 629 -10.77 1.99 36.72
C VAL A 629 -11.42 0.84 37.48
N VAL A 630 -12.57 0.38 36.97
CA VAL A 630 -13.29 -0.77 37.56
C VAL A 630 -12.41 -2.02 37.51
N GLY A 631 -12.40 -2.80 38.59
CA GLY A 631 -11.59 -4.01 38.70
C GLY A 631 -10.12 -3.77 39.07
N ARG A 632 -9.70 -2.52 39.23
CA ARG A 632 -8.37 -2.18 39.76
C ARG A 632 -8.33 -2.28 41.26
N GLU A 633 -7.44 -3.13 41.81
CA GLU A 633 -7.21 -3.18 43.26
C GLU A 633 -6.52 -1.89 43.73
N GLU A 634 -7.18 -1.17 44.65
CA GLU A 634 -6.54 0.00 45.32
C GLU A 634 -5.32 -0.43 46.14
N GLY A 635 -4.19 0.21 45.89
CA GLY A 635 -3.01 0.12 46.75
C GLY A 635 -1.90 -0.84 46.34
N LYS A 636 -1.96 -1.43 45.13
CA LYS A 636 -0.87 -2.21 44.54
C LYS A 636 -0.35 -1.53 43.29
N GLY A 637 0.35 -0.42 43.41
CA GLY A 637 1.07 0.31 42.39
C GLY A 637 2.57 0.05 42.45
#